data_701288782d927ab037cb87ae1ab57fea
#
_entry.id   701288782d927ab037cb87ae1ab57fea
#
_cell.length_a   1.000
_cell.length_b   1.000
_cell.length_c   1.000
_cell.angle_alpha   90.00
_cell.angle_beta   90.00
_cell.angle_gamma   90.00
#
_symmetry.space_group_name_H-M   'P 1'
#
loop_
_entity.id
_entity.type
_entity.pdbx_description
1 polymer ?
#
loop_
_entity_poly.entity_id
_entity_poly.type
_entity_poly.pdbx_seq_one_letter_code
_entity_poly.pdbx_strand_id
1 'polypeptide(L)'
;MKMIKTSIALLLALSGGQALASDCDMPTLPTIPDGASATMEEMIEGQQGVKAFQAAATEFRACQDDAMARLKASVEEGNPDAAPKYEAATEGYNESVALEEQLAEQFNQAIRAYKAANPS
;
A
#
# COMPACT_ATOMS: atom_id res chain seq x y z
N MET A 1 56.41 24.10 -14.20
CA MET A 1 55.59 23.34 -13.26
C MET A 1 54.18 23.21 -13.79
N LYS A 2 53.84 22.06 -14.29
CA LYS A 2 52.50 21.81 -14.78
C LYS A 2 51.74 21.05 -13.72
N MET A 3 50.75 21.68 -13.12
CA MET A 3 49.85 21.02 -12.22
C MET A 3 48.86 20.20 -13.05
N ILE A 4 48.97 18.90 -12.93
CA ILE A 4 47.97 17.99 -13.49
C ILE A 4 46.80 17.94 -12.51
N LYS A 5 45.73 18.61 -12.86
CA LYS A 5 44.47 18.47 -12.13
C LYS A 5 43.80 17.20 -12.58
N THR A 6 43.98 16.16 -11.80
CA THR A 6 43.24 14.92 -11.99
C THR A 6 41.82 15.15 -11.49
N SER A 7 40.89 15.37 -12.40
CA SER A 7 39.50 15.38 -12.08
C SER A 7 39.06 13.94 -11.88
N ILE A 8 38.88 13.58 -10.63
CA ILE A 8 38.21 12.31 -10.28
C ILE A 8 36.74 12.53 -10.50
N ALA A 9 36.27 12.06 -11.63
CA ALA A 9 34.82 11.94 -11.85
C ALA A 9 34.28 10.85 -10.94
N LEU A 10 33.63 11.26 -9.86
CA LEU A 10 32.91 10.38 -8.98
C LEU A 10 31.66 9.93 -9.75
N LEU A 11 31.73 8.78 -10.38
CA LEU A 11 30.58 8.09 -10.91
C LEU A 11 29.76 7.59 -9.71
N LEU A 12 28.80 8.37 -9.31
CA LEU A 12 27.70 7.89 -8.51
C LEU A 12 26.91 6.89 -9.35
N ALA A 13 27.27 5.64 -9.23
CA ALA A 13 26.40 4.58 -9.68
C ALA A 13 25.17 4.61 -8.76
N LEU A 14 24.12 5.29 -9.21
CA LEU A 14 22.79 5.08 -8.70
C LEU A 14 22.42 3.65 -9.09
N SER A 15 22.85 2.70 -8.30
CA SER A 15 22.21 1.40 -8.29
C SER A 15 20.84 1.62 -7.68
N GLY A 16 19.91 2.06 -8.52
CA GLY A 16 18.51 1.99 -8.21
C GLY A 16 18.23 0.53 -7.91
N GLY A 17 18.09 0.20 -6.62
CA GLY A 17 17.63 -1.11 -6.23
C GLY A 17 16.28 -1.30 -6.87
N GLN A 18 16.28 -1.99 -7.99
CA GLN A 18 15.06 -2.51 -8.55
C GLN A 18 14.59 -3.54 -7.55
N ALA A 19 13.72 -3.14 -6.66
CA ALA A 19 12.96 -4.09 -5.91
C ALA A 19 12.27 -4.96 -6.94
N LEU A 20 12.68 -6.22 -7.01
CA LEU A 20 11.99 -7.27 -7.76
C LEU A 20 10.66 -7.61 -7.06
N ALA A 21 10.22 -6.73 -6.16
CA ALA A 21 8.91 -6.77 -5.55
C ALA A 21 7.88 -6.59 -6.66
N SER A 22 6.78 -7.28 -6.51
CA SER A 22 5.56 -7.09 -7.28
C SER A 22 5.43 -5.64 -7.70
N ASP A 23 5.09 -5.41 -8.96
CA ASP A 23 4.83 -4.07 -9.51
C ASP A 23 3.70 -3.33 -8.77
N CYS A 24 3.11 -3.95 -7.74
CA CYS A 24 1.97 -3.45 -6.98
C CYS A 24 2.37 -3.16 -5.54
N ASP A 25 2.17 -1.93 -5.12
CA ASP A 25 2.47 -1.49 -3.76
C ASP A 25 1.23 -1.53 -2.87
N MET A 26 1.30 -2.32 -1.79
CA MET A 26 0.26 -2.32 -0.76
C MET A 26 0.21 -0.95 -0.10
N PRO A 27 -0.95 -0.29 -0.06
CA PRO A 27 -1.06 1.01 0.59
C PRO A 27 -0.84 0.90 2.10
N THR A 28 -0.29 1.98 2.68
CA THR A 28 -0.08 2.08 4.12
C THR A 28 -1.41 2.41 4.81
N LEU A 29 -1.69 1.70 5.89
CA LEU A 29 -2.88 1.98 6.71
C LEU A 29 -2.79 3.37 7.34
N PRO A 30 -3.87 4.17 7.27
CA PRO A 30 -3.93 5.44 8.00
C PRO A 30 -4.10 5.21 9.50
N THR A 31 -3.75 6.21 10.28
CA THR A 31 -4.04 6.21 11.72
C THR A 31 -5.51 6.57 11.93
N ILE A 32 -6.22 5.75 12.71
CA ILE A 32 -7.60 6.02 13.09
C ILE A 32 -7.57 6.79 14.41
N PRO A 33 -8.28 7.94 14.52
CA PRO A 33 -8.33 8.70 15.77
C PRO A 33 -9.07 7.94 16.85
N ASP A 34 -8.71 8.22 18.10
CA ASP A 34 -9.50 7.78 19.26
C ASP A 34 -10.76 8.65 19.35
N GLY A 35 -11.90 8.12 18.93
CA GLY A 35 -13.15 8.87 18.86
C GLY A 35 -13.57 9.48 20.20
N ALA A 36 -13.27 8.82 21.32
CA ALA A 36 -13.64 9.31 22.64
C ALA A 36 -12.95 10.64 23.03
N SER A 37 -11.76 10.89 22.47
CA SER A 37 -10.96 12.09 22.77
C SER A 37 -10.68 12.97 21.56
N ALA A 38 -11.07 12.55 20.37
CA ALA A 38 -10.79 13.25 19.13
C ALA A 38 -11.64 14.52 18.98
N THR A 39 -11.06 15.51 18.30
CA THR A 39 -11.81 16.68 17.82
C THR A 39 -12.57 16.32 16.53
N MET A 40 -13.53 17.18 16.15
CA MET A 40 -14.22 17.03 14.85
C MET A 40 -13.22 17.06 13.69
N GLU A 41 -12.23 17.94 13.74
CA GLU A 41 -11.19 18.03 12.71
C GLU A 41 -10.39 16.73 12.58
N GLU A 42 -10.02 16.13 13.72
CA GLU A 42 -9.31 14.85 13.73
C GLU A 42 -10.16 13.71 13.15
N MET A 43 -11.47 13.73 13.41
CA MET A 43 -12.40 12.77 12.82
C MET A 43 -12.53 12.94 11.30
N ILE A 44 -12.55 14.18 10.83
CA ILE A 44 -12.57 14.48 9.38
C ILE A 44 -11.27 14.03 8.71
N GLU A 45 -10.13 14.28 9.33
CA GLU A 45 -8.83 13.79 8.84
C GLU A 45 -8.79 12.26 8.78
N GLY A 46 -9.33 11.60 9.80
CA GLY A 46 -9.47 10.15 9.84
C GLY A 46 -10.32 9.63 8.69
N GLN A 47 -11.43 10.28 8.39
CA GLN A 47 -12.29 9.93 7.26
C GLN A 47 -11.57 10.08 5.93
N GLN A 48 -10.83 11.16 5.76
CA GLN A 48 -10.03 11.40 4.54
C GLN A 48 -8.96 10.33 4.37
N GLY A 49 -8.31 9.93 5.47
CA GLY A 49 -7.34 8.85 5.47
C GLY A 49 -7.94 7.50 5.06
N VAL A 50 -9.13 7.18 5.56
CA VAL A 50 -9.86 5.96 5.16
C VAL A 50 -10.20 6.00 3.67
N LYS A 51 -10.72 7.10 3.17
CA LYS A 51 -11.04 7.26 1.74
C LYS A 51 -9.80 7.14 0.85
N ALA A 52 -8.69 7.74 1.26
CA ALA A 52 -7.42 7.65 0.54
C ALA A 52 -6.90 6.21 0.50
N PHE A 53 -7.00 5.49 1.62
CA PHE A 53 -6.64 4.08 1.66
C PHE A 53 -7.52 3.24 0.74
N GLN A 54 -8.83 3.45 0.76
CA GLN A 54 -9.77 2.74 -0.11
C GLN A 54 -9.45 2.94 -1.59
N ALA A 55 -9.15 4.17 -2.00
CA ALA A 55 -8.75 4.47 -3.37
C ALA A 55 -7.44 3.78 -3.75
N ALA A 56 -6.43 3.85 -2.88
CA ALA A 56 -5.13 3.22 -3.10
C ALA A 56 -5.24 1.69 -3.10
N ALA A 57 -6.08 1.10 -2.23
CA ALA A 57 -6.32 -0.33 -2.20
C ALA A 57 -7.03 -0.82 -3.47
N THR A 58 -7.93 -0.03 -4.03
CA THR A 58 -8.58 -0.34 -5.31
C THR A 58 -7.57 -0.38 -6.44
N GLU A 59 -6.65 0.59 -6.49
CA GLU A 59 -5.56 0.61 -7.48
C GLU A 59 -4.61 -0.58 -7.29
N PHE A 60 -4.26 -0.89 -6.04
CA PHE A 60 -3.45 -2.05 -5.71
C PHE A 60 -4.10 -3.34 -6.21
N ARG A 61 -5.39 -3.54 -5.96
CA ARG A 61 -6.09 -4.74 -6.42
C ARG A 61 -6.18 -4.84 -7.94
N ALA A 62 -6.39 -3.71 -8.64
CA ALA A 62 -6.35 -3.68 -10.10
C ALA A 62 -4.98 -4.09 -10.64
N CYS A 63 -3.91 -3.61 -10.02
CA CYS A 63 -2.54 -4.00 -10.33
C CYS A 63 -2.32 -5.49 -10.08
N GLN A 64 -2.80 -6.04 -8.96
CA GLN A 64 -2.72 -7.46 -8.64
C GLN A 64 -3.49 -8.33 -9.64
N ASP A 65 -4.66 -7.89 -10.10
CA ASP A 65 -5.43 -8.59 -11.13
C ASP A 65 -4.63 -8.72 -12.42
N ASP A 66 -3.98 -7.65 -12.86
CA ASP A 66 -3.12 -7.68 -14.05
C ASP A 66 -1.92 -8.62 -13.85
N ALA A 67 -1.29 -8.56 -12.68
CA ALA A 67 -0.17 -9.43 -12.34
C ALA A 67 -0.59 -10.91 -12.33
N MET A 68 -1.74 -11.21 -11.71
CA MET A 68 -2.28 -12.57 -11.66
C MET A 68 -2.60 -13.11 -13.06
N ALA A 69 -3.15 -12.29 -13.94
CA ALA A 69 -3.44 -12.69 -15.31
C ALA A 69 -2.16 -13.07 -16.08
N ARG A 70 -1.10 -12.27 -15.94
CA ARG A 70 0.20 -12.56 -16.57
C ARG A 70 0.85 -13.81 -15.98
N LEU A 71 0.78 -13.97 -14.66
CA LEU A 71 1.36 -15.12 -13.95
C LEU A 71 0.61 -16.39 -14.29
N LYS A 72 -0.70 -16.35 -14.43
CA LYS A 72 -1.51 -17.49 -14.87
C LYS A 72 -1.08 -17.98 -16.23
N ALA A 73 -0.88 -17.06 -17.18
CA ALA A 73 -0.37 -17.41 -18.52
C ALA A 73 1.01 -18.08 -18.43
N SER A 74 1.91 -17.55 -17.58
CA SER A 74 3.23 -18.13 -17.36
C SER A 74 3.17 -19.54 -16.75
N VAL A 75 2.24 -19.78 -15.81
CA VAL A 75 2.01 -21.12 -15.25
C VAL A 75 1.59 -22.10 -16.35
N GLU A 76 0.67 -21.69 -17.22
CA GLU A 76 0.19 -22.50 -18.35
C GLU A 76 1.31 -22.81 -19.36
N GLU A 77 2.29 -21.91 -19.51
CA GLU A 77 3.48 -22.11 -20.34
C GLU A 77 4.54 -23.01 -19.68
N GLY A 78 4.31 -23.42 -18.43
CA GLY A 78 5.20 -24.33 -17.72
C GLY A 78 6.36 -23.66 -16.98
N ASN A 79 6.29 -22.35 -16.73
CA ASN A 79 7.28 -21.63 -15.94
C ASN A 79 7.16 -22.01 -14.45
N PRO A 80 8.16 -22.71 -13.85
CA PRO A 80 8.05 -23.20 -12.47
C PRO A 80 8.07 -22.07 -11.42
N ASP A 81 8.58 -20.88 -11.78
CA ASP A 81 8.65 -19.74 -10.87
C ASP A 81 7.33 -18.95 -10.79
N ALA A 82 6.42 -19.18 -11.72
CA ALA A 82 5.19 -18.41 -11.84
C ALA A 82 4.14 -18.78 -10.79
N ALA A 83 4.00 -20.06 -10.45
CA ALA A 83 2.97 -20.53 -9.51
C ALA A 83 3.10 -19.91 -8.10
N PRO A 84 4.30 -19.91 -7.47
CA PRO A 84 4.45 -19.25 -6.17
C PRO A 84 4.17 -17.75 -6.22
N LYS A 85 4.51 -17.09 -7.32
CA LYS A 85 4.25 -15.66 -7.51
C LYS A 85 2.74 -15.39 -7.66
N TYR A 86 2.04 -16.27 -8.34
CA TYR A 86 0.58 -16.21 -8.48
C TYR A 86 -0.10 -16.33 -7.11
N GLU A 87 0.34 -17.29 -6.30
CA GLU A 87 -0.18 -17.46 -4.94
C GLU A 87 0.08 -16.21 -4.09
N ALA A 88 1.30 -15.66 -4.14
CA ALA A 88 1.65 -14.45 -3.40
C ALA A 88 0.79 -13.24 -3.83
N ALA A 89 0.53 -13.09 -5.12
CA ALA A 89 -0.35 -12.04 -5.64
C ALA A 89 -1.79 -12.21 -5.16
N THR A 90 -2.30 -13.44 -5.12
CA THR A 90 -3.63 -13.75 -4.60
C THR A 90 -3.74 -13.43 -3.12
N GLU A 91 -2.75 -13.82 -2.33
CA GLU A 91 -2.70 -13.51 -0.89
C GLU A 91 -2.66 -12.00 -0.64
N GLY A 92 -1.86 -11.26 -1.40
CA GLY A 92 -1.81 -9.80 -1.30
C GLY A 92 -3.15 -9.15 -1.63
N TYR A 93 -3.83 -9.63 -2.66
CA TYR A 93 -5.17 -9.17 -3.00
C TYR A 93 -6.15 -9.38 -1.84
N ASN A 94 -6.20 -10.60 -1.31
CA ASN A 94 -7.10 -10.95 -0.21
C ASN A 94 -6.77 -10.19 1.08
N GLU A 95 -5.48 -9.99 1.36
CA GLU A 95 -5.04 -9.17 2.50
C GLU A 95 -5.54 -7.73 2.37
N SER A 96 -5.46 -7.14 1.19
CA SER A 96 -5.94 -5.78 0.96
C SER A 96 -7.45 -5.65 1.22
N VAL A 97 -8.25 -6.64 0.84
CA VAL A 97 -9.68 -6.68 1.12
C VAL A 97 -9.93 -6.74 2.64
N ALA A 98 -9.22 -7.63 3.34
CA ALA A 98 -9.35 -7.80 4.79
C ALA A 98 -8.96 -6.53 5.54
N LEU A 99 -7.87 -5.87 5.14
CA LEU A 99 -7.42 -4.62 5.74
C LEU A 99 -8.42 -3.48 5.53
N GLU A 100 -9.03 -3.40 4.35
CA GLU A 100 -10.05 -2.39 4.06
C GLU A 100 -11.30 -2.59 4.94
N GLU A 101 -11.76 -3.83 5.09
CA GLU A 101 -12.89 -4.16 5.97
C GLU A 101 -12.58 -3.86 7.44
N GLN A 102 -11.40 -4.23 7.90
CA GLN A 102 -10.93 -3.96 9.26
C GLN A 102 -10.84 -2.46 9.54
N LEU A 103 -10.29 -1.71 8.59
CA LEU A 103 -10.16 -0.26 8.69
C LEU A 103 -11.53 0.41 8.78
N ALA A 104 -12.48 0.00 7.95
CA ALA A 104 -13.86 0.49 7.97
C ALA A 104 -14.52 0.23 9.33
N GLU A 105 -14.35 -0.96 9.89
CA GLU A 105 -14.89 -1.30 11.21
C GLU A 105 -14.25 -0.45 12.32
N GLN A 106 -12.94 -0.29 12.31
CA GLN A 106 -12.23 0.56 13.28
C GLN A 106 -12.71 2.01 13.22
N PHE A 107 -12.90 2.55 12.02
CA PHE A 107 -13.39 3.91 11.85
C PHE A 107 -14.85 4.05 12.31
N ASN A 108 -15.69 3.08 12.03
CA ASN A 108 -17.06 3.05 12.52
C ASN A 108 -17.12 3.03 14.06
N GLN A 109 -16.23 2.29 14.71
CA GLN A 109 -16.11 2.30 16.17
C GLN A 109 -15.67 3.68 16.69
N ALA A 110 -14.73 4.32 16.00
CA ALA A 110 -14.29 5.67 16.34
C ALA A 110 -15.45 6.69 16.22
N ILE A 111 -16.27 6.58 15.19
CA ILE A 111 -17.45 7.41 15.00
C ILE A 111 -18.46 7.23 16.17
N ARG A 112 -18.73 5.99 16.55
CA ARG A 112 -19.62 5.70 17.68
C ARG A 112 -19.09 6.29 18.99
N ALA A 113 -17.80 6.12 19.24
CA ALA A 113 -17.13 6.67 20.41
C ALA A 113 -17.18 8.22 20.43
N TYR A 114 -16.96 8.83 19.28
CA TYR A 114 -17.04 10.29 19.12
C TYR A 114 -18.45 10.79 19.44
N LYS A 115 -19.48 10.16 18.89
CA LYS A 115 -20.88 10.54 19.15
C LYS A 115 -21.27 10.37 20.62
N ALA A 116 -20.77 9.33 21.27
CA ALA A 116 -21.00 9.10 22.69
C ALA A 116 -20.34 10.18 23.57
N ALA A 117 -19.14 10.62 23.18
CA ALA A 117 -18.40 11.67 23.91
C ALA A 117 -18.90 13.09 23.61
N ASN A 118 -19.60 13.28 22.49
CA ASN A 118 -20.08 14.59 22.02
C ASN A 118 -21.59 14.53 21.71
N PRO A 119 -22.43 14.28 22.72
CA PRO A 119 -23.88 14.24 22.50
C PRO A 119 -24.40 15.61 22.11
N SER A 120 -25.25 15.66 21.11
CA SER A 120 -25.90 16.91 20.66
C SER A 120 -27.18 17.21 21.44
#